data_5ce19b8bb4676468a02bb49363839b41
#
_entry.id   5ce19b8bb4676468a02bb49363839b41
#
_cell.length_a   1.000
_cell.length_b   1.000
_cell.length_c   1.000
_cell.angle_alpha   90.00
_cell.angle_beta   90.00
_cell.angle_gamma   90.00
#
_symmetry.space_group_name_H-M   'P 1'
#
loop_
_entity.id
_entity.type
_entity.pdbx_description
1 polymer ?
#
loop_
_entity_poly.entity_id
_entity_poly.type
_entity_poly.pdbx_seq_one_letter_code
_entity_poly.pdbx_strand_id
1 'polypeptide(L)'
;MSTVYVLNKDGKPLMPTTRGGHVRHLLKEQKARVVRAKPFTIQLLYETNDVVQPLYLGIDPGRTNIGVAVVKANGTAVFTAHLETRNKEIPKLMQDRKKARRARRTNGRRCRRQRRAKANGTISKKCVKQTTAQNGSVSKRAKDIGVIKRRLPGCEKDVLCIGIKNKETKFTNRTRPEGWLTPTANQLLQTHINLVKKIQKFLPISDVVLEVNKFAFMRLDNPNIQKWQYQQGPLYKKESLESAVSEIQEHHCLFCKKLIDHYHHVVPQHKNGSNTIGNIVGLCAKHHDLVHKDSAWEKKLAQKSTGLNKKYGALGVLNQIIPTLTNELSSLFPKHSFVTNGKSTYDYRAAHGVSKDHWLDAYCIACSVLPSNVCDSNINNHMPYELKQFRRHDRRVLNNENMNRVYTLNNKAVAINRHKAKDQKTVSLEKFRKEHPDDVCKLKVKEHHPTYRNMNRNFPGSVFLVGKQIHVMQGIASSKDGKATKYNDTSATAIAAGKCKFVAKNTGILFV
;
A
#
# COMPACT_ATOMS: atom_id res chain seq x y z
N MET A 1 3.00 25.79 -26.00
CA MET A 1 2.99 24.89 -27.18
C MET A 1 3.04 23.46 -26.70
N SER A 2 2.29 22.53 -27.33
CA SER A 2 2.29 21.12 -26.90
C SER A 2 3.54 20.40 -27.40
N THR A 3 4.29 19.79 -26.51
CA THR A 3 5.47 18.98 -26.85
C THR A 3 5.04 17.65 -27.46
N VAL A 4 5.64 17.28 -28.58
CA VAL A 4 5.45 15.99 -29.25
C VAL A 4 6.66 15.12 -29.02
N TYR A 5 6.44 13.91 -28.51
CA TYR A 5 7.49 12.93 -28.29
C TYR A 5 7.69 12.09 -29.53
N VAL A 6 8.94 11.81 -29.87
CA VAL A 6 9.31 11.18 -31.14
C VAL A 6 10.07 9.90 -30.87
N LEU A 7 9.71 8.84 -31.58
CA LEU A 7 10.45 7.59 -31.63
C LEU A 7 11.02 7.39 -33.01
N ASN A 8 12.21 6.77 -33.12
CA ASN A 8 12.76 6.37 -34.39
C ASN A 8 12.01 5.14 -34.97
N LYS A 9 12.42 4.65 -36.13
CA LYS A 9 11.84 3.47 -36.81
C LYS A 9 11.81 2.24 -35.90
N ASP A 10 12.83 2.03 -35.06
CA ASP A 10 12.98 0.90 -34.18
C ASP A 10 12.24 1.09 -32.83
N GLY A 11 11.58 2.22 -32.59
CA GLY A 11 10.88 2.55 -31.36
C GLY A 11 11.78 3.09 -30.25
N LYS A 12 13.04 3.45 -30.52
CA LYS A 12 13.91 4.15 -29.56
C LYS A 12 13.49 5.62 -29.46
N PRO A 13 13.51 6.21 -28.26
CA PRO A 13 13.12 7.60 -28.06
C PRO A 13 14.19 8.56 -28.63
N LEU A 14 13.72 9.56 -29.35
CA LEU A 14 14.49 10.69 -29.86
C LEU A 14 14.14 11.97 -29.06
N MET A 15 14.82 13.06 -29.38
CA MET A 15 14.50 14.37 -28.76
C MET A 15 13.07 14.79 -29.11
N PRO A 16 12.31 15.28 -28.12
CA PRO A 16 10.96 15.77 -28.36
C PRO A 16 11.01 17.10 -29.16
N THR A 17 9.93 17.37 -29.88
CA THR A 17 9.80 18.56 -30.70
C THR A 17 8.57 19.38 -30.35
N THR A 18 8.67 20.69 -30.51
CA THR A 18 7.54 21.63 -30.41
C THR A 18 6.99 22.05 -31.77
N ARG A 19 7.63 21.57 -32.88
CA ARG A 19 7.25 21.90 -34.26
C ARG A 19 6.01 21.11 -34.72
N GLY A 20 4.84 21.43 -34.15
CA GLY A 20 3.57 20.73 -34.44
C GLY A 20 3.16 20.77 -35.94
N GLY A 21 3.53 21.82 -36.70
CA GLY A 21 3.30 21.91 -38.13
C GLY A 21 4.06 20.80 -38.89
N HIS A 22 5.35 20.64 -38.60
CA HIS A 22 6.18 19.60 -39.24
C HIS A 22 5.65 18.20 -38.91
N VAL A 23 5.21 17.97 -37.65
CA VAL A 23 4.61 16.69 -37.27
C VAL A 23 3.34 16.39 -38.09
N ARG A 24 2.49 17.41 -38.38
CA ARG A 24 1.30 17.22 -39.23
C ARG A 24 1.66 16.82 -40.63
N HIS A 25 2.72 17.43 -41.21
CA HIS A 25 3.22 17.03 -42.54
C HIS A 25 3.69 15.59 -42.54
N LEU A 26 4.53 15.18 -41.58
CA LEU A 26 5.00 13.79 -41.47
C LEU A 26 3.85 12.78 -41.37
N LEU A 27 2.81 13.12 -40.59
CA LEU A 27 1.62 12.25 -40.47
C LEU A 27 0.80 12.21 -41.79
N LYS A 28 0.64 13.35 -42.47
CA LYS A 28 -0.06 13.44 -43.75
C LYS A 28 0.66 12.66 -44.86
N GLU A 29 2.00 12.75 -44.91
CA GLU A 29 2.85 12.04 -45.86
C GLU A 29 3.08 10.56 -45.48
N GLN A 30 2.45 10.06 -44.43
CA GLN A 30 2.64 8.69 -43.92
C GLN A 30 4.08 8.34 -43.53
N LYS A 31 4.93 9.33 -43.31
CA LYS A 31 6.31 9.19 -42.83
C LYS A 31 6.39 8.97 -41.32
N ALA A 32 5.29 9.18 -40.61
CA ALA A 32 5.17 8.91 -39.17
C ALA A 32 3.79 8.31 -38.84
N ARG A 33 3.72 7.60 -37.73
CA ARG A 33 2.47 7.09 -37.15
C ARG A 33 2.31 7.50 -35.69
N VAL A 34 1.07 7.69 -35.24
CA VAL A 34 0.78 7.95 -33.84
C VAL A 34 0.85 6.65 -33.07
N VAL A 35 1.71 6.61 -32.03
CA VAL A 35 1.88 5.44 -31.16
C VAL A 35 1.13 5.62 -29.84
N ARG A 36 1.04 6.86 -29.37
CA ARG A 36 0.41 7.19 -28.08
C ARG A 36 -0.28 8.55 -28.15
N ALA A 37 -1.49 8.64 -27.56
CA ALA A 37 -2.24 9.88 -27.48
C ALA A 37 -1.84 10.76 -26.28
N LYS A 38 -1.52 10.13 -25.12
CA LYS A 38 -1.03 10.83 -23.91
C LYS A 38 0.20 10.12 -23.34
N PRO A 39 1.36 10.73 -23.18
CA PRO A 39 1.74 11.96 -23.88
C PRO A 39 1.77 11.73 -25.40
N PHE A 40 1.48 12.76 -26.18
CA PHE A 40 1.37 12.59 -27.63
C PHE A 40 2.71 12.18 -28.20
N THR A 41 2.76 10.96 -28.76
CA THR A 41 4.01 10.32 -29.22
C THR A 41 3.82 9.77 -30.62
N ILE A 42 4.71 10.14 -31.52
CA ILE A 42 4.78 9.62 -32.89
C ILE A 42 5.99 8.72 -33.05
N GLN A 43 5.92 7.81 -34.01
CA GLN A 43 7.05 7.00 -34.46
C GLN A 43 7.33 7.32 -35.90
N LEU A 44 8.59 7.62 -36.23
CA LEU A 44 9.07 7.82 -37.58
C LEU A 44 9.17 6.47 -38.31
N LEU A 45 8.86 6.45 -39.57
CA LEU A 45 8.88 5.25 -40.42
C LEU A 45 10.11 5.18 -41.34
N TYR A 46 10.98 6.15 -41.24
CA TYR A 46 12.23 6.22 -41.96
C TYR A 46 13.43 6.22 -41.01
N GLU A 47 14.60 5.96 -41.52
CA GLU A 47 15.84 5.96 -40.74
C GLU A 47 16.27 7.37 -40.38
N THR A 48 16.70 7.51 -39.12
CA THR A 48 17.14 8.79 -38.56
C THR A 48 18.44 8.61 -37.81
N ASN A 49 19.19 9.69 -37.64
CA ASN A 49 20.32 9.71 -36.74
C ASN A 49 19.82 9.63 -35.30
N ASP A 50 20.35 8.68 -34.51
CA ASP A 50 19.96 8.40 -33.11
C ASP A 50 20.71 9.29 -32.10
N VAL A 51 21.43 10.33 -32.56
CA VAL A 51 22.14 11.26 -31.66
C VAL A 51 21.14 12.11 -30.91
N VAL A 52 21.20 12.04 -29.58
CA VAL A 52 20.31 12.77 -28.68
C VAL A 52 21.11 13.62 -27.69
N GLN A 53 20.52 14.73 -27.27
CA GLN A 53 21.07 15.56 -26.20
C GLN A 53 20.84 14.91 -24.84
N PRO A 54 21.72 15.11 -23.85
CA PRO A 54 21.50 14.60 -22.50
C PRO A 54 20.25 15.19 -21.86
N LEU A 55 19.44 14.31 -21.25
CA LEU A 55 18.25 14.66 -20.51
C LEU A 55 18.36 14.16 -19.07
N TYR A 56 18.08 15.03 -18.14
CA TYR A 56 18.20 14.81 -16.68
C TYR A 56 16.81 14.59 -16.10
N LEU A 57 16.60 13.43 -15.49
CA LEU A 57 15.35 13.08 -14.81
C LEU A 57 15.48 13.32 -13.30
N GLY A 58 14.77 14.31 -12.77
CA GLY A 58 14.62 14.50 -11.33
C GLY A 58 13.42 13.73 -10.77
N ILE A 59 13.60 13.17 -9.58
CA ILE A 59 12.58 12.42 -8.88
C ILE A 59 12.45 12.94 -7.45
N ASP A 60 11.27 13.46 -7.09
CA ASP A 60 10.85 13.69 -5.71
C ASP A 60 10.09 12.46 -5.21
N PRO A 61 10.74 11.59 -4.40
CA PRO A 61 10.14 10.34 -3.98
C PRO A 61 9.12 10.54 -2.88
N GLY A 62 7.88 10.21 -3.15
CA GLY A 62 6.78 10.28 -2.21
C GLY A 62 6.08 8.95 -1.96
N ARG A 63 5.36 8.87 -0.84
CA ARG A 63 4.52 7.71 -0.54
C ARG A 63 3.20 7.74 -1.28
N THR A 64 2.54 8.88 -1.29
CA THR A 64 1.22 9.09 -1.90
C THR A 64 1.31 9.80 -3.24
N ASN A 65 2.24 10.72 -3.35
CA ASN A 65 2.50 11.51 -4.54
C ASN A 65 3.99 11.38 -4.87
N ILE A 66 4.31 11.29 -6.16
CA ILE A 66 5.69 11.26 -6.66
C ILE A 66 5.76 12.33 -7.74
N GLY A 67 6.67 13.28 -7.56
CA GLY A 67 7.00 14.29 -8.56
C GLY A 67 8.09 13.77 -9.51
N VAL A 68 7.97 14.08 -10.79
CA VAL A 68 9.03 13.84 -11.77
C VAL A 68 9.11 14.99 -12.76
N ALA A 69 10.34 15.35 -13.14
CA ALA A 69 10.60 16.31 -14.19
C ALA A 69 11.81 15.87 -15.02
N VAL A 70 11.76 16.14 -16.31
CA VAL A 70 12.88 15.91 -17.24
C VAL A 70 13.30 17.25 -17.82
N VAL A 71 14.58 17.57 -17.70
CA VAL A 71 15.16 18.82 -18.16
C VAL A 71 16.31 18.58 -19.13
N LYS A 72 16.55 19.55 -20.01
CA LYS A 72 17.77 19.63 -20.83
C LYS A 72 18.91 20.25 -20.01
N ALA A 73 20.13 20.14 -20.51
CA ALA A 73 21.33 20.77 -19.91
C ALA A 73 21.21 22.29 -19.72
N ASN A 74 20.36 22.96 -20.50
CA ASN A 74 20.08 24.38 -20.37
C ASN A 74 18.94 24.73 -19.40
N GLY A 75 18.49 23.78 -18.58
CA GLY A 75 17.44 23.97 -17.60
C GLY A 75 16.01 23.97 -18.15
N THR A 76 15.82 23.89 -19.48
CA THR A 76 14.45 23.88 -20.05
C THR A 76 13.73 22.58 -19.70
N ALA A 77 12.53 22.68 -19.12
CA ALA A 77 11.69 21.54 -18.82
C ALA A 77 11.08 20.94 -20.10
N VAL A 78 11.28 19.64 -20.29
CA VAL A 78 10.79 18.89 -21.44
C VAL A 78 9.55 18.06 -21.09
N PHE A 79 9.51 17.59 -19.86
CA PHE A 79 8.41 16.79 -19.32
C PHE A 79 8.30 17.04 -17.84
N THR A 80 7.08 17.24 -17.36
CA THR A 80 6.78 17.35 -15.94
C THR A 80 5.56 16.49 -15.63
N ALA A 81 5.58 15.79 -14.51
CA ALA A 81 4.44 14.96 -14.13
C ALA A 81 4.30 14.77 -12.62
N HIS A 82 3.08 14.57 -12.21
CA HIS A 82 2.68 14.21 -10.87
C HIS A 82 2.01 12.84 -10.87
N LEU A 83 2.53 11.90 -10.09
CA LEU A 83 1.95 10.56 -9.96
C LEU A 83 1.24 10.39 -8.63
N GLU A 84 -0.06 10.19 -8.65
CA GLU A 84 -0.82 9.72 -7.49
C GLU A 84 -0.69 8.21 -7.34
N THR A 85 -0.09 7.76 -6.22
CA THR A 85 0.10 6.34 -5.94
C THR A 85 -1.14 5.73 -5.29
N ARG A 86 -1.25 4.40 -5.36
CA ARG A 86 -2.33 3.66 -4.67
C ARG A 86 -2.20 3.63 -3.15
N ASN A 87 -1.16 4.20 -2.58
CA ASN A 87 -0.94 4.16 -1.14
C ASN A 87 -2.01 4.90 -0.33
N LYS A 88 -2.77 5.81 -0.93
CA LYS A 88 -3.97 6.40 -0.31
C LYS A 88 -5.06 5.34 -0.03
N GLU A 89 -5.23 4.37 -0.93
CA GLU A 89 -6.28 3.33 -0.83
C GLU A 89 -5.87 2.14 0.06
N ILE A 90 -4.57 1.86 0.16
CA ILE A 90 -4.04 0.66 0.83
C ILE A 90 -4.50 0.52 2.29
N PRO A 91 -4.51 1.58 3.13
CA PRO A 91 -4.97 1.46 4.51
C PRO A 91 -6.41 0.95 4.62
N LYS A 92 -7.33 1.48 3.80
CA LYS A 92 -8.73 1.05 3.74
C LYS A 92 -8.84 -0.41 3.31
N LEU A 93 -8.15 -0.78 2.23
CA LEU A 93 -8.12 -2.15 1.73
C LEU A 93 -7.54 -3.15 2.75
N MET A 94 -6.57 -2.72 3.55
CA MET A 94 -6.00 -3.53 4.64
C MET A 94 -7.00 -3.73 5.79
N GLN A 95 -7.77 -2.71 6.15
CA GLN A 95 -8.84 -2.83 7.13
C GLN A 95 -9.94 -3.78 6.65
N ASP A 96 -10.39 -3.67 5.41
CA ASP A 96 -11.40 -4.55 4.82
C ASP A 96 -10.90 -6.01 4.80
N ARG A 97 -9.65 -6.21 4.49
CA ARG A 97 -8.99 -7.52 4.58
C ARG A 97 -8.95 -8.07 6.01
N LYS A 98 -8.72 -7.21 7.00
CA LYS A 98 -8.76 -7.58 8.43
C LYS A 98 -10.17 -7.99 8.84
N LYS A 99 -11.20 -7.22 8.43
CA LYS A 99 -12.61 -7.53 8.67
C LYS A 99 -13.01 -8.85 8.02
N ALA A 100 -12.68 -9.06 6.74
CA ALA A 100 -12.98 -10.29 6.02
C ALA A 100 -12.29 -11.53 6.63
N ARG A 101 -11.06 -11.41 7.13
CA ARG A 101 -10.37 -12.48 7.85
C ARG A 101 -11.03 -12.80 9.20
N ARG A 102 -11.46 -11.79 9.94
CA ARG A 102 -12.22 -11.96 11.17
C ARG A 102 -13.53 -12.71 10.90
N ALA A 103 -14.31 -12.27 9.93
CA ALA A 103 -15.57 -12.91 9.55
C ALA A 103 -15.39 -14.38 9.18
N ARG A 104 -14.40 -14.71 8.36
CA ARG A 104 -14.07 -16.12 8.01
C ARG A 104 -13.68 -16.96 9.22
N ARG A 105 -12.88 -16.45 10.12
CA ARG A 105 -12.48 -17.17 11.34
C ARG A 105 -13.69 -17.43 12.24
N THR A 106 -14.56 -16.43 12.43
CA THR A 106 -15.78 -16.55 13.24
C THR A 106 -16.74 -17.55 12.62
N ASN A 107 -16.98 -17.47 11.31
CA ASN A 107 -17.83 -18.42 10.59
C ASN A 107 -17.27 -19.85 10.63
N GLY A 108 -15.97 -20.01 10.43
CA GLY A 108 -15.32 -21.31 10.52
C GLY A 108 -15.39 -21.94 11.92
N ARG A 109 -15.31 -21.14 12.99
CA ARG A 109 -15.51 -21.59 14.36
C ARG A 109 -16.97 -21.98 14.63
N ARG A 110 -17.92 -21.18 14.13
CA ARG A 110 -19.35 -21.42 14.26
C ARG A 110 -19.77 -22.70 13.52
N CYS A 111 -19.35 -22.88 12.28
CA CYS A 111 -19.63 -24.08 11.50
C CYS A 111 -19.03 -25.35 12.14
N ARG A 112 -17.82 -25.27 12.70
CA ARG A 112 -17.21 -26.38 13.42
C ARG A 112 -18.00 -26.71 14.70
N ARG A 113 -18.44 -25.73 15.46
CA ARG A 113 -19.30 -25.94 16.64
C ARG A 113 -20.63 -26.59 16.27
N GLN A 114 -21.26 -26.13 15.21
CA GLN A 114 -22.53 -26.71 14.73
C GLN A 114 -22.38 -28.15 14.24
N ARG A 115 -21.34 -28.46 13.45
CA ARG A 115 -21.06 -29.82 13.00
C ARG A 115 -20.79 -30.76 14.19
N ARG A 116 -20.11 -30.28 15.20
CA ARG A 116 -19.80 -31.04 16.41
C ARG A 116 -21.05 -31.27 17.29
N ALA A 117 -21.89 -30.25 17.43
CA ALA A 117 -23.14 -30.38 18.15
C ALA A 117 -24.09 -31.38 17.46
N LYS A 118 -24.07 -31.40 16.12
CA LYS A 118 -24.90 -32.32 15.33
C LYS A 118 -24.39 -33.77 15.35
N ALA A 119 -23.08 -33.99 15.40
CA ALA A 119 -22.48 -35.31 15.42
C ALA A 119 -22.64 -36.02 16.79
N ASN A 120 -22.78 -35.26 17.89
CA ASN A 120 -22.78 -35.83 19.23
C ASN A 120 -24.15 -35.85 19.93
N GLY A 121 -25.25 -35.48 19.24
CA GLY A 121 -26.61 -35.52 19.79
C GLY A 121 -26.83 -34.59 21.01
N THR A 122 -25.78 -34.05 21.56
CA THR A 122 -25.77 -33.15 22.70
C THR A 122 -24.90 -31.95 22.41
N ILE A 123 -25.32 -30.79 22.84
CA ILE A 123 -24.54 -29.55 22.82
C ILE A 123 -23.42 -29.68 23.88
N SER A 124 -22.66 -30.75 23.79
CA SER A 124 -21.51 -30.91 24.68
C SER A 124 -20.41 -29.92 24.27
N LYS A 125 -20.02 -29.10 25.20
CA LYS A 125 -18.86 -28.16 25.10
C LYS A 125 -17.54 -28.88 24.83
N LYS A 126 -17.54 -30.19 24.66
CA LYS A 126 -16.34 -31.02 24.64
C LYS A 126 -16.32 -31.87 23.39
N CYS A 127 -15.66 -31.35 22.37
CA CYS A 127 -15.32 -32.16 21.22
C CYS A 127 -13.90 -32.68 21.38
N VAL A 128 -13.82 -33.82 21.95
CA VAL A 128 -12.60 -34.59 22.03
C VAL A 128 -12.85 -35.91 21.32
N LYS A 129 -12.03 -36.23 20.32
CA LYS A 129 -11.93 -37.61 19.90
C LYS A 129 -11.32 -38.40 21.06
N GLN A 130 -12.13 -39.17 21.73
CA GLN A 130 -11.64 -40.12 22.72
C GLN A 130 -10.92 -41.24 21.98
N THR A 131 -9.62 -41.29 22.14
CA THR A 131 -8.86 -42.47 21.84
C THR A 131 -8.56 -43.16 23.17
N THR A 132 -9.19 -44.27 23.45
CA THR A 132 -8.79 -45.19 24.53
C THR A 132 -7.38 -45.67 24.19
N ALA A 133 -6.43 -45.24 25.02
CA ALA A 133 -5.07 -45.74 24.91
C ALA A 133 -5.08 -47.23 25.36
N GLN A 134 -5.02 -48.12 24.42
CA GLN A 134 -4.58 -49.47 24.70
C GLN A 134 -3.06 -49.40 24.91
N ASN A 135 -2.62 -49.86 26.10
CA ASN A 135 -1.20 -50.09 26.45
C ASN A 135 -0.27 -48.86 26.56
N GLY A 136 -0.67 -47.80 27.21
CA GLY A 136 0.30 -46.83 27.81
C GLY A 136 1.27 -46.08 26.89
N SER A 137 1.40 -46.42 25.63
CA SER A 137 2.30 -45.73 24.70
C SER A 137 1.54 -44.68 23.90
N VAL A 138 1.86 -43.41 24.09
CA VAL A 138 1.39 -42.31 23.28
C VAL A 138 2.14 -42.35 21.95
N SER A 139 1.45 -42.52 20.85
CA SER A 139 2.07 -42.48 19.51
C SER A 139 2.83 -41.17 19.29
N LYS A 140 3.89 -41.20 18.47
CA LYS A 140 4.68 -40.02 18.10
C LYS A 140 3.82 -38.83 17.65
N ARG A 141 2.73 -39.13 16.97
CA ARG A 141 1.74 -38.17 16.48
C ARG A 141 0.94 -37.49 17.58
N ALA A 142 0.72 -38.15 18.71
CA ALA A 142 0.04 -37.61 19.88
C ALA A 142 0.93 -36.65 20.69
N LYS A 143 2.25 -36.85 20.67
CA LYS A 143 3.22 -35.90 21.27
C LYS A 143 3.25 -34.57 20.55
N ASP A 144 3.15 -34.56 19.21
CA ASP A 144 3.14 -33.33 18.41
C ASP A 144 1.81 -32.54 18.51
N ILE A 145 0.74 -33.22 18.87
CA ILE A 145 -0.61 -32.61 18.95
C ILE A 145 -0.90 -32.07 20.36
N GLY A 146 -0.13 -32.42 21.34
CA GLY A 146 -0.35 -32.07 22.75
C GLY A 146 -1.49 -32.88 23.37
N VAL A 147 -1.14 -33.97 24.01
CA VAL A 147 -2.09 -34.86 24.71
C VAL A 147 -2.35 -34.31 26.12
N ILE A 148 -3.59 -34.01 26.43
CA ILE A 148 -4.01 -33.59 27.77
C ILE A 148 -4.81 -34.74 28.40
N LYS A 149 -4.30 -35.30 29.50
CA LYS A 149 -5.09 -36.23 30.32
C LYS A 149 -6.16 -35.43 31.07
N ARG A 150 -7.40 -35.79 30.89
CA ARG A 150 -8.51 -35.21 31.69
C ARG A 150 -9.47 -36.32 32.13
N ARG A 151 -9.82 -36.30 33.41
CA ARG A 151 -10.95 -37.05 33.94
C ARG A 151 -12.25 -36.40 33.51
N LEU A 152 -13.09 -37.11 32.78
CA LEU A 152 -14.41 -36.62 32.39
C LEU A 152 -15.40 -36.91 33.53
N PRO A 153 -16.30 -35.99 33.88
CA PRO A 153 -17.36 -36.28 34.85
C PRO A 153 -18.18 -37.48 34.39
N GLY A 154 -18.31 -38.48 35.25
CA GLY A 154 -19.04 -39.72 34.95
C GLY A 154 -18.20 -40.87 34.31
N CYS A 155 -16.88 -40.68 34.13
CA CYS A 155 -15.96 -41.73 33.68
C CYS A 155 -15.01 -42.11 34.81
N GLU A 156 -14.99 -43.42 35.15
CA GLU A 156 -14.06 -43.97 36.14
C GLU A 156 -12.63 -44.08 35.66
N LYS A 157 -12.41 -44.05 34.34
CA LYS A 157 -11.08 -44.18 33.69
C LYS A 157 -10.58 -42.87 33.18
N ASP A 158 -9.25 -42.61 33.27
CA ASP A 158 -8.61 -41.47 32.65
C ASP A 158 -8.72 -41.50 31.13
N VAL A 159 -9.37 -40.51 30.57
CA VAL A 159 -9.55 -40.38 29.11
C VAL A 159 -8.48 -39.50 28.53
N LEU A 160 -7.76 -40.00 27.55
CA LEU A 160 -6.77 -39.21 26.79
C LEU A 160 -7.50 -38.27 25.83
N CYS A 161 -7.41 -36.98 26.16
CA CYS A 161 -7.95 -35.91 25.32
C CYS A 161 -6.87 -35.41 24.39
N ILE A 162 -7.02 -35.59 23.09
CA ILE A 162 -6.13 -35.00 22.07
C ILE A 162 -6.60 -33.54 21.84
N GLY A 163 -5.93 -32.62 22.49
CA GLY A 163 -6.09 -31.19 22.20
C GLY A 163 -5.27 -30.81 20.96
N ILE A 164 -5.87 -30.12 20.00
CA ILE A 164 -5.06 -29.46 18.97
C ILE A 164 -4.29 -28.37 19.69
N LYS A 165 -2.98 -28.57 19.92
CA LYS A 165 -2.06 -27.54 20.34
C LYS A 165 -2.26 -26.36 19.39
N ASN A 166 -2.47 -25.18 19.91
CA ASN A 166 -2.51 -23.99 19.08
C ASN A 166 -1.21 -24.00 18.24
N LYS A 167 -1.30 -24.38 16.98
CA LYS A 167 -0.16 -24.23 16.08
C LYS A 167 0.27 -22.77 16.17
N GLU A 168 1.50 -22.55 16.54
CA GLU A 168 2.14 -21.26 16.41
C GLU A 168 1.72 -20.66 15.08
N THR A 169 1.40 -19.40 15.12
CA THR A 169 0.90 -18.73 13.91
C THR A 169 1.94 -18.95 12.81
N LYS A 170 1.53 -19.39 11.64
CA LYS A 170 2.41 -19.68 10.48
C LYS A 170 3.37 -18.53 10.12
N PHE A 171 3.22 -17.38 10.77
CA PHE A 171 4.02 -16.17 10.59
C PHE A 171 5.26 -16.11 11.48
N THR A 172 5.29 -16.84 12.60
CA THR A 172 6.41 -16.85 13.54
C THR A 172 7.59 -17.69 13.03
N ASN A 173 7.33 -18.67 12.17
CA ASN A 173 8.35 -19.59 11.64
C ASN A 173 8.89 -19.17 10.26
N ARG A 174 8.55 -17.98 9.76
CA ARG A 174 9.11 -17.46 8.50
C ARG A 174 10.36 -16.66 8.79
N THR A 175 11.50 -17.24 8.51
CA THR A 175 12.75 -16.50 8.31
C THR A 175 12.54 -15.55 7.11
N ARG A 176 12.86 -14.30 7.29
CA ARG A 176 12.84 -13.32 6.22
C ARG A 176 14.26 -13.21 5.69
N PRO A 177 14.48 -13.31 4.38
CA PRO A 177 15.79 -13.08 3.82
C PRO A 177 16.25 -11.65 4.12
N GLU A 178 17.55 -11.44 4.17
CA GLU A 178 18.13 -10.11 4.29
C GLU A 178 17.60 -9.21 3.16
N GLY A 179 17.39 -7.93 3.46
CA GLY A 179 16.80 -6.99 2.50
C GLY A 179 15.31 -7.20 2.20
N TRP A 180 14.62 -8.11 2.91
CA TRP A 180 13.19 -8.33 2.68
C TRP A 180 12.35 -7.08 2.96
N LEU A 181 11.65 -6.61 1.94
CA LEU A 181 10.70 -5.51 2.06
C LEU A 181 9.28 -6.03 2.31
N THR A 182 8.50 -5.28 3.08
CA THR A 182 7.07 -5.55 3.20
C THR A 182 6.39 -5.45 1.82
N PRO A 183 5.29 -6.17 1.55
CA PRO A 183 4.60 -6.08 0.25
C PRO A 183 4.22 -4.64 -0.15
N THR A 184 3.91 -3.77 0.83
CA THR A 184 3.61 -2.36 0.56
C THR A 184 4.86 -1.57 0.20
N ALA A 185 5.98 -1.80 0.91
CA ALA A 185 7.25 -1.17 0.60
C ALA A 185 7.77 -1.61 -0.77
N ASN A 186 7.75 -2.92 -1.06
CA ASN A 186 8.15 -3.42 -2.38
C ASN A 186 7.26 -2.88 -3.50
N GLN A 187 5.94 -2.76 -3.27
CA GLN A 187 5.03 -2.15 -4.25
C GLN A 187 5.38 -0.69 -4.50
N LEU A 188 5.74 0.08 -3.46
CA LEU A 188 6.15 1.47 -3.59
C LEU A 188 7.48 1.59 -4.33
N LEU A 189 8.48 0.77 -4.01
CA LEU A 189 9.75 0.67 -4.72
C LEU A 189 9.52 0.42 -6.22
N GLN A 190 8.75 -0.62 -6.55
CA GLN A 190 8.44 -0.96 -7.94
C GLN A 190 7.65 0.14 -8.65
N THR A 191 6.88 0.96 -7.92
CA THR A 191 6.18 2.11 -8.51
C THR A 191 7.15 3.15 -9.02
N HIS A 192 8.18 3.51 -8.24
CA HIS A 192 9.21 4.46 -8.67
C HIS A 192 9.98 3.93 -9.88
N ILE A 193 10.45 2.70 -9.83
CA ILE A 193 11.20 2.07 -10.92
C ILE A 193 10.34 1.97 -12.20
N ASN A 194 9.09 1.56 -12.09
CA ASN A 194 8.18 1.46 -13.23
C ASN A 194 7.83 2.82 -13.83
N LEU A 195 7.80 3.89 -13.00
CA LEU A 195 7.61 5.25 -13.48
C LEU A 195 8.79 5.69 -14.35
N VAL A 196 10.02 5.48 -13.89
CA VAL A 196 11.25 5.76 -14.66
C VAL A 196 11.24 4.99 -15.97
N LYS A 197 11.05 3.66 -15.93
CA LYS A 197 10.96 2.81 -17.13
C LYS A 197 9.83 3.23 -18.10
N LYS A 198 8.76 3.83 -17.57
CA LYS A 198 7.66 4.34 -18.39
C LYS A 198 8.08 5.62 -19.14
N ILE A 199 8.82 6.51 -18.49
CA ILE A 199 9.33 7.75 -19.10
C ILE A 199 10.39 7.42 -20.16
N GLN A 200 11.31 6.50 -19.86
CA GLN A 200 12.32 6.01 -20.82
C GLN A 200 11.74 5.47 -22.13
N LYS A 201 10.46 5.09 -22.17
CA LYS A 201 9.80 4.61 -23.39
C LYS A 201 9.52 5.70 -24.44
N PHE A 202 9.60 6.98 -24.04
CA PHE A 202 9.33 8.09 -24.96
C PHE A 202 10.28 9.27 -24.82
N LEU A 203 11.22 9.22 -23.86
CA LEU A 203 12.29 10.21 -23.67
C LEU A 203 13.64 9.50 -23.50
N PRO A 204 14.69 9.97 -24.18
CA PRO A 204 16.04 9.42 -24.08
C PRO A 204 16.73 9.98 -22.83
N ILE A 205 16.38 9.43 -21.65
CA ILE A 205 16.95 9.85 -20.37
C ILE A 205 18.40 9.37 -20.28
N SER A 206 19.32 10.31 -20.07
CA SER A 206 20.74 10.02 -19.83
C SER A 206 21.04 9.89 -18.33
N ASP A 207 20.52 10.81 -17.53
CA ASP A 207 20.87 10.95 -16.13
C ASP A 207 19.62 10.93 -15.24
N VAL A 208 19.76 10.37 -14.04
CA VAL A 208 18.70 10.34 -13.03
C VAL A 208 19.18 10.96 -11.73
N VAL A 209 18.37 11.80 -11.14
CA VAL A 209 18.64 12.48 -9.86
C VAL A 209 17.52 12.16 -8.89
N LEU A 210 17.89 11.60 -7.73
CA LEU A 210 16.94 11.23 -6.68
C LEU A 210 17.16 12.12 -5.44
N GLU A 211 16.09 12.71 -4.92
CA GLU A 211 16.16 13.35 -3.61
C GLU A 211 16.10 12.30 -2.50
N VAL A 212 17.06 12.38 -1.57
CA VAL A 212 17.08 11.56 -0.36
C VAL A 212 16.90 12.46 0.86
N ASN A 213 15.72 12.47 1.41
CA ASN A 213 15.39 13.30 2.56
C ASN A 213 15.63 12.54 3.88
N LYS A 214 16.80 12.78 4.47
CA LYS A 214 17.16 12.21 5.76
C LYS A 214 16.51 12.95 6.96
N PHE A 215 16.01 14.16 6.75
CA PHE A 215 15.56 15.05 7.82
C PHE A 215 14.03 15.25 7.91
N ALA A 216 13.26 14.53 7.11
CA ALA A 216 11.80 14.65 7.11
C ALA A 216 11.15 14.33 8.49
N PHE A 217 11.81 13.50 9.30
CA PHE A 217 11.36 13.20 10.67
C PHE A 217 11.34 14.42 11.58
N MET A 218 12.34 15.29 11.49
CA MET A 218 12.46 16.46 12.35
C MET A 218 11.35 17.50 12.10
N ARG A 219 10.89 17.60 10.85
CA ARG A 219 9.77 18.49 10.49
C ARG A 219 8.43 17.95 11.00
N LEU A 220 8.29 16.67 11.21
CA LEU A 220 7.09 16.09 11.82
C LEU A 220 7.02 16.34 13.31
N ASP A 221 8.17 16.40 13.98
CA ASP A 221 8.23 16.72 15.40
C ASP A 221 8.04 18.22 15.63
N ASN A 222 8.62 19.05 14.77
CA ASN A 222 8.49 20.49 14.82
C ASN A 222 8.14 21.05 13.42
N PRO A 223 6.85 21.34 13.12
CA PRO A 223 6.43 21.91 11.85
C PRO A 223 7.10 23.25 11.51
N ASN A 224 7.52 24.00 12.53
CA ASN A 224 8.15 25.31 12.41
C ASN A 224 9.68 25.24 12.37
N ILE A 225 10.27 24.05 12.18
CA ILE A 225 11.71 23.88 12.17
C ILE A 225 12.36 24.73 11.07
N GLN A 226 13.38 25.51 11.44
CA GLN A 226 14.11 26.39 10.53
C GLN A 226 15.36 25.70 9.96
N LYS A 227 15.93 26.30 8.90
CA LYS A 227 17.05 25.73 8.12
C LYS A 227 18.18 25.11 8.94
N TRP A 228 18.71 25.83 9.90
CA TRP A 228 19.83 25.42 10.75
C TRP A 228 19.44 24.35 11.78
N GLN A 229 18.18 24.32 12.19
CA GLN A 229 17.67 23.35 13.17
C GLN A 229 17.55 21.94 12.58
N TYR A 230 17.49 21.76 11.24
CA TYR A 230 17.57 20.45 10.62
C TYR A 230 18.86 19.71 10.89
N GLN A 231 19.92 20.42 11.22
CA GLN A 231 21.20 19.82 11.64
C GLN A 231 21.23 19.50 13.14
N GLN A 232 20.21 19.92 13.89
CA GLN A 232 20.10 19.75 15.33
C GLN A 232 19.01 18.72 15.66
N GLY A 233 19.16 17.48 15.16
CA GLY A 233 18.27 16.37 15.51
C GLY A 233 18.34 16.01 17.00
N PRO A 234 17.50 15.10 17.47
CA PRO A 234 17.45 14.67 18.87
C PRO A 234 18.83 14.19 19.42
N LEU A 235 19.74 13.81 18.51
CA LEU A 235 21.11 13.42 18.85
C LEU A 235 22.15 14.53 18.72
N TYR A 236 21.71 15.74 18.34
CA TYR A 236 22.65 16.86 18.17
C TYR A 236 23.27 17.24 19.51
N LYS A 237 24.61 17.32 19.53
CA LYS A 237 25.39 17.59 20.76
C LYS A 237 25.10 16.63 21.91
N LYS A 238 24.60 15.41 21.63
CA LYS A 238 24.45 14.34 22.62
C LYS A 238 25.56 13.31 22.45
N GLU A 239 26.14 12.92 23.57
CA GLU A 239 27.23 11.94 23.58
C GLU A 239 26.76 10.53 23.26
N SER A 240 25.52 10.21 23.64
CA SER A 240 24.92 8.90 23.43
C SER A 240 23.41 8.96 23.18
N LEU A 241 22.85 7.85 22.73
CA LEU A 241 21.41 7.66 22.58
C LEU A 241 20.68 7.76 23.93
N GLU A 242 21.29 7.24 24.98
CA GLU A 242 20.81 7.26 26.34
C GLU A 242 20.74 8.69 26.91
N SER A 243 21.76 9.48 26.64
CA SER A 243 21.79 10.92 26.99
C SER A 243 20.64 11.68 26.34
N ALA A 244 20.33 11.38 25.06
CA ALA A 244 19.19 11.98 24.37
C ALA A 244 17.84 11.53 24.94
N VAL A 245 17.69 10.24 25.27
CA VAL A 245 16.48 9.69 25.91
C VAL A 245 16.28 10.30 27.28
N SER A 246 17.35 10.42 28.08
CA SER A 246 17.33 11.00 29.41
C SER A 246 16.81 12.44 29.38
N GLU A 247 17.27 13.26 28.45
CA GLU A 247 16.83 14.64 28.31
C GLU A 247 15.38 14.74 27.82
N ILE A 248 14.96 13.88 26.86
CA ILE A 248 13.56 13.83 26.40
C ILE A 248 12.59 13.48 27.53
N GLN A 249 13.04 12.67 28.48
CA GLN A 249 12.28 12.29 29.67
C GLN A 249 12.55 13.18 30.86
N GLU A 250 13.23 14.32 30.69
CA GLU A 250 13.60 15.26 31.76
C GLU A 250 14.33 14.56 32.92
N HIS A 251 15.18 13.58 32.58
CA HIS A 251 15.93 12.73 33.51
C HIS A 251 15.08 11.87 34.43
N HIS A 252 13.77 11.73 34.16
CA HIS A 252 12.85 10.99 35.02
C HIS A 252 12.38 9.67 34.37
N CYS A 253 12.14 8.70 35.22
CA CYS A 253 11.55 7.41 34.83
C CYS A 253 10.21 7.59 34.12
N LEU A 254 9.98 6.83 33.03
CA LEU A 254 8.75 6.87 32.24
C LEU A 254 7.46 6.65 33.07
N PHE A 255 7.53 5.94 34.21
CA PHE A 255 6.39 5.59 35.05
C PHE A 255 6.25 6.45 36.29
N CYS A 256 7.33 6.98 36.85
CA CYS A 256 7.33 7.77 38.08
C CYS A 256 8.32 8.93 38.00
N LYS A 257 8.32 9.83 39.00
CA LYS A 257 9.19 11.00 39.08
C LYS A 257 10.60 10.72 39.62
N LYS A 258 11.00 9.43 39.78
CA LYS A 258 12.36 9.10 40.17
C LYS A 258 13.32 9.28 39.01
N LEU A 259 14.59 9.49 39.31
CA LEU A 259 15.64 9.56 38.28
C LEU A 259 15.75 8.26 37.48
N ILE A 260 16.30 8.35 36.30
CA ILE A 260 16.58 7.21 35.43
C ILE A 260 17.83 6.51 35.92
N ASP A 261 17.72 5.19 36.19
CA ASP A 261 18.86 4.34 36.56
C ASP A 261 19.25 3.44 35.38
N HIS A 262 18.26 2.99 34.58
CA HIS A 262 18.46 2.02 33.51
C HIS A 262 17.77 2.43 32.23
N TYR A 263 18.36 2.08 31.06
CA TYR A 263 17.76 2.24 29.74
C TYR A 263 17.30 0.90 29.22
N HIS A 264 16.04 0.83 28.80
CA HIS A 264 15.37 -0.41 28.42
C HIS A 264 14.80 -0.32 27.00
N HIS A 265 15.00 -1.39 26.20
CA HIS A 265 14.39 -1.47 24.86
C HIS A 265 12.93 -1.90 24.99
N VAL A 266 12.01 -1.07 24.51
CA VAL A 266 10.56 -1.38 24.48
C VAL A 266 10.26 -2.66 23.69
N VAL A 267 10.93 -2.80 22.53
CA VAL A 267 11.02 -4.06 21.81
C VAL A 267 12.44 -4.58 22.01
N PRO A 268 12.62 -5.71 22.73
CA PRO A 268 13.95 -6.26 22.99
C PRO A 268 14.75 -6.55 21.73
N GLN A 269 16.07 -6.41 21.79
CA GLN A 269 16.95 -6.62 20.63
C GLN A 269 16.84 -8.05 20.08
N HIS A 270 16.69 -9.07 20.95
CA HIS A 270 16.47 -10.46 20.51
C HIS A 270 15.14 -10.69 19.79
N LYS A 271 14.18 -9.73 19.90
CA LYS A 271 12.91 -9.68 19.14
C LYS A 271 13.00 -8.71 17.96
N ASN A 272 14.20 -8.42 17.46
CA ASN A 272 14.47 -7.44 16.40
C ASN A 272 14.12 -5.98 16.77
N GLY A 273 14.25 -5.62 18.02
CA GLY A 273 14.12 -4.24 18.47
C GLY A 273 15.28 -3.37 17.95
N SER A 274 14.94 -2.20 17.40
CA SER A 274 15.91 -1.26 16.87
C SER A 274 16.60 -0.47 18.00
N ASN A 275 17.86 -0.13 17.80
CA ASN A 275 18.61 0.77 18.70
C ASN A 275 18.36 2.22 18.28
N THR A 276 17.16 2.73 18.55
CA THR A 276 16.70 4.07 18.20
C THR A 276 16.02 4.73 19.37
N ILE A 277 16.00 6.07 19.41
CA ILE A 277 15.31 6.86 20.46
C ILE A 277 13.86 6.42 20.65
N GLY A 278 13.15 6.07 19.58
CA GLY A 278 11.76 5.61 19.66
C GLY A 278 11.56 4.20 20.26
N ASN A 279 12.63 3.45 20.51
CA ASN A 279 12.57 2.11 21.08
C ASN A 279 13.32 2.00 22.42
N ILE A 280 13.93 3.07 22.90
CA ILE A 280 14.62 3.09 24.19
C ILE A 280 13.90 4.03 25.14
N VAL A 281 13.77 3.62 26.37
CA VAL A 281 13.14 4.40 27.45
C VAL A 281 14.00 4.33 28.71
N GLY A 282 14.00 5.40 29.48
CA GLY A 282 14.65 5.47 30.78
C GLY A 282 13.72 5.02 31.89
N LEU A 283 14.20 4.13 32.75
CA LEU A 283 13.44 3.58 33.89
C LEU A 283 14.28 3.68 35.18
N CYS A 284 13.62 3.84 36.32
CA CYS A 284 14.28 3.63 37.59
C CYS A 284 14.45 2.14 37.87
N ALA A 285 15.38 1.74 38.75
CA ALA A 285 15.69 0.36 39.07
C ALA A 285 14.43 -0.46 39.38
N LYS A 286 13.52 0.06 40.23
CA LYS A 286 12.27 -0.62 40.55
C LYS A 286 11.39 -0.93 39.35
N HIS A 287 11.17 0.03 38.41
CA HIS A 287 10.33 -0.19 37.23
C HIS A 287 11.04 -1.02 36.18
N HIS A 288 12.35 -0.95 36.08
CA HIS A 288 13.14 -1.81 35.22
C HIS A 288 12.97 -3.29 35.63
N ASP A 289 13.10 -3.59 36.94
CA ASP A 289 12.88 -4.93 37.47
C ASP A 289 11.45 -5.45 37.28
N LEU A 290 10.47 -4.57 37.49
CA LEU A 290 9.06 -4.94 37.28
C LEU A 290 8.77 -5.30 35.83
N VAL A 291 9.36 -4.58 34.86
CA VAL A 291 9.19 -4.87 33.42
C VAL A 291 9.80 -6.22 33.05
N HIS A 292 10.92 -6.61 33.68
CA HIS A 292 11.52 -7.92 33.45
C HIS A 292 10.81 -9.08 34.15
N LYS A 293 10.21 -8.84 35.32
CA LYS A 293 9.58 -9.90 36.13
C LYS A 293 8.12 -10.14 35.81
N ASP A 294 7.38 -9.12 35.36
CA ASP A 294 5.93 -9.19 35.16
C ASP A 294 5.51 -8.76 33.73
N SER A 295 4.90 -9.69 33.02
CA SER A 295 4.35 -9.47 31.68
C SER A 295 3.27 -8.38 31.60
N ALA A 296 2.63 -8.06 32.70
CA ALA A 296 1.66 -6.95 32.76
C ALA A 296 2.37 -5.60 32.63
N TRP A 297 3.56 -5.47 33.24
CA TRP A 297 4.38 -4.27 33.12
C TRP A 297 5.03 -4.14 31.73
N GLU A 298 5.42 -5.23 31.08
CA GLU A 298 5.84 -5.23 29.67
C GLU A 298 4.72 -4.68 28.75
N LYS A 299 3.48 -5.08 29.00
CA LYS A 299 2.30 -4.55 28.28
C LYS A 299 2.06 -3.07 28.57
N LYS A 300 2.19 -2.63 29.82
CA LYS A 300 2.07 -1.22 30.20
C LYS A 300 3.16 -0.38 29.56
N LEU A 301 4.39 -0.89 29.51
CA LEU A 301 5.51 -0.24 28.83
C LEU A 301 5.20 -0.05 27.33
N ALA A 302 4.78 -1.12 26.67
CA ALA A 302 4.39 -1.09 25.27
C ALA A 302 3.23 -0.13 24.98
N GLN A 303 2.26 -0.01 25.90
CA GLN A 303 1.16 0.93 25.76
C GLN A 303 1.61 2.39 25.93
N LYS A 304 2.42 2.67 26.94
CA LYS A 304 2.88 4.03 27.25
C LYS A 304 3.87 4.56 26.20
N SER A 305 4.64 3.68 25.60
CA SER A 305 5.58 3.98 24.52
C SER A 305 4.95 4.00 23.11
N THR A 306 3.67 3.56 22.97
CA THR A 306 2.99 3.48 21.66
C THR A 306 2.84 4.86 20.96
N GLY A 307 2.96 5.96 21.68
CA GLY A 307 2.93 7.32 21.11
C GLY A 307 4.16 7.68 20.27
N LEU A 308 5.32 7.16 20.65
CA LEU A 308 6.62 7.47 20.01
C LEU A 308 6.77 6.85 18.62
N ASN A 309 6.22 5.66 18.39
CA ASN A 309 6.36 4.92 17.11
C ASN A 309 5.24 5.19 16.09
N LYS A 310 4.13 5.81 16.47
CA LYS A 310 2.99 6.02 15.56
C LYS A 310 3.19 7.17 14.58
N LYS A 311 3.98 8.17 14.92
CA LYS A 311 4.15 9.39 14.13
C LYS A 311 4.93 9.17 12.81
N TYR A 312 5.79 8.16 12.75
CA TYR A 312 6.76 7.98 11.66
C TYR A 312 6.46 6.84 10.69
N GLY A 313 5.35 6.13 10.84
CA GLY A 313 5.03 4.95 10.00
C GLY A 313 4.96 5.21 8.50
N ALA A 314 4.62 6.44 8.09
CA ALA A 314 4.57 6.82 6.66
C ALA A 314 5.95 7.06 6.07
N LEU A 315 6.82 7.74 6.80
CA LEU A 315 8.21 8.00 6.41
C LEU A 315 9.07 6.75 6.56
N GLY A 316 8.78 5.90 7.54
CA GLY A 316 9.45 4.63 7.71
C GLY A 316 9.40 3.74 6.45
N VAL A 317 8.32 3.79 5.67
CA VAL A 317 8.23 3.03 4.41
C VAL A 317 9.14 3.61 3.34
N LEU A 318 9.21 4.93 3.20
CA LEU A 318 10.14 5.59 2.26
C LEU A 318 11.58 5.30 2.62
N ASN A 319 11.94 5.48 3.89
CA ASN A 319 13.31 5.21 4.35
C ASN A 319 13.74 3.75 4.14
N GLN A 320 12.81 2.79 4.21
CA GLN A 320 13.09 1.38 3.90
C GLN A 320 13.40 1.14 2.42
N ILE A 321 12.78 1.90 1.51
CA ILE A 321 12.97 1.67 0.07
C ILE A 321 14.08 2.49 -0.55
N ILE A 322 14.43 3.65 0.02
CA ILE A 322 15.43 4.59 -0.54
C ILE A 322 16.76 3.90 -0.86
N PRO A 323 17.40 3.13 0.04
CA PRO A 323 18.67 2.48 -0.27
C PRO A 323 18.57 1.52 -1.46
N THR A 324 17.51 0.71 -1.49
CA THR A 324 17.27 -0.22 -2.60
C THR A 324 16.90 0.52 -3.88
N LEU A 325 16.12 1.60 -3.79
CA LEU A 325 15.78 2.43 -4.94
C LEU A 325 17.02 3.08 -5.56
N THR A 326 17.91 3.62 -4.74
CA THR A 326 19.18 4.20 -5.20
C THR A 326 20.01 3.15 -5.94
N ASN A 327 20.16 1.95 -5.38
CA ASN A 327 20.92 0.86 -6.01
C ASN A 327 20.30 0.42 -7.34
N GLU A 328 18.97 0.28 -7.40
CA GLU A 328 18.26 -0.06 -8.63
C GLU A 328 18.41 1.02 -9.72
N LEU A 329 18.33 2.31 -9.33
CA LEU A 329 18.56 3.42 -10.26
C LEU A 329 20.01 3.46 -10.74
N SER A 330 20.98 3.23 -9.87
CA SER A 330 22.41 3.14 -10.25
C SER A 330 22.67 1.97 -11.22
N SER A 331 21.92 0.87 -11.07
CA SER A 331 22.00 -0.25 -12.01
C SER A 331 21.36 0.06 -13.37
N LEU A 332 20.28 0.87 -13.40
CA LEU A 332 19.63 1.31 -14.63
C LEU A 332 20.41 2.41 -15.36
N PHE A 333 21.14 3.24 -14.64
CA PHE A 333 21.94 4.37 -15.14
C PHE A 333 23.37 4.30 -14.58
N PRO A 334 24.21 3.38 -15.06
CA PRO A 334 25.58 3.26 -14.54
C PRO A 334 26.36 4.57 -14.74
N LYS A 335 26.95 5.10 -13.63
CA LYS A 335 27.67 6.40 -13.58
C LYS A 335 26.80 7.65 -13.82
N HIS A 336 25.53 7.50 -14.12
CA HIS A 336 24.59 8.58 -14.43
C HIS A 336 23.42 8.65 -13.43
N SER A 337 23.62 8.17 -12.21
CA SER A 337 22.68 8.22 -11.11
C SER A 337 23.21 9.09 -9.98
N PHE A 338 22.53 10.16 -9.67
CA PHE A 338 22.93 11.16 -8.69
C PHE A 338 21.94 11.21 -7.53
N VAL A 339 22.44 11.62 -6.37
CA VAL A 339 21.61 11.78 -5.17
C VAL A 339 21.76 13.21 -4.67
N THR A 340 20.64 13.87 -4.44
CA THR A 340 20.58 15.20 -3.83
C THR A 340 19.85 15.15 -2.48
N ASN A 341 19.78 16.27 -1.79
CA ASN A 341 19.09 16.39 -0.52
C ASN A 341 18.08 17.54 -0.52
N GLY A 342 17.08 17.46 0.39
CA GLY A 342 16.03 18.46 0.45
C GLY A 342 16.48 19.90 0.73
N LYS A 343 17.69 20.09 1.28
CA LYS A 343 18.26 21.43 1.45
C LYS A 343 18.66 22.00 0.10
N SER A 344 19.41 21.24 -0.72
CA SER A 344 19.82 21.69 -2.06
C SER A 344 18.61 21.99 -2.93
N THR A 345 17.57 21.14 -2.89
CA THR A 345 16.30 21.38 -3.59
C THR A 345 15.62 22.68 -3.12
N TYR A 346 15.59 22.90 -1.80
CA TYR A 346 15.02 24.12 -1.23
C TYR A 346 15.81 25.38 -1.63
N ASP A 347 17.13 25.35 -1.52
CA ASP A 347 18.01 26.48 -1.81
C ASP A 347 17.91 26.85 -3.29
N TYR A 348 17.92 25.89 -4.19
CA TYR A 348 17.70 26.11 -5.63
C TYR A 348 16.32 26.71 -5.89
N ARG A 349 15.26 26.14 -5.30
CA ARG A 349 13.90 26.64 -5.44
C ARG A 349 13.74 28.08 -4.95
N ALA A 350 14.33 28.41 -3.79
CA ALA A 350 14.26 29.74 -3.22
C ALA A 350 15.04 30.77 -4.07
N ALA A 351 16.21 30.38 -4.61
CA ALA A 351 17.03 31.23 -5.47
C ALA A 351 16.33 31.62 -6.77
N HIS A 352 15.52 30.73 -7.31
CA HIS A 352 14.86 30.90 -8.62
C HIS A 352 13.36 31.23 -8.52
N GLY A 353 12.80 31.44 -7.33
CA GLY A 353 11.39 31.78 -7.15
C GLY A 353 10.42 30.67 -7.62
N VAL A 354 10.85 29.41 -7.60
CA VAL A 354 10.02 28.28 -7.99
C VAL A 354 9.03 27.95 -6.90
N SER A 355 7.74 27.79 -7.23
CA SER A 355 6.69 27.47 -6.26
C SER A 355 6.85 26.06 -5.71
N LYS A 356 6.13 25.75 -4.63
CA LYS A 356 6.24 24.45 -3.97
C LYS A 356 5.17 23.49 -4.47
N ASP A 357 5.60 22.52 -5.27
CA ASP A 357 4.80 21.36 -5.65
C ASP A 357 5.73 20.17 -5.87
N HIS A 358 5.25 18.93 -5.80
CA HIS A 358 6.07 17.73 -5.98
C HIS A 358 6.79 17.67 -7.33
N TRP A 359 6.12 18.06 -8.41
CA TRP A 359 6.74 18.06 -9.74
C TRP A 359 7.70 19.23 -9.94
N LEU A 360 7.48 20.38 -9.24
CA LEU A 360 8.41 21.51 -9.21
C LEU A 360 9.63 21.20 -8.34
N ASP A 361 9.44 20.51 -7.22
CA ASP A 361 10.58 20.01 -6.43
C ASP A 361 11.40 19.02 -7.28
N ALA A 362 10.76 18.13 -8.05
CA ALA A 362 11.46 17.25 -8.99
C ALA A 362 12.21 18.01 -10.11
N TYR A 363 11.68 19.12 -10.58
CA TYR A 363 12.38 20.02 -11.51
C TYR A 363 13.65 20.60 -10.86
N CYS A 364 13.55 21.14 -9.65
CA CYS A 364 14.69 21.65 -8.90
C CYS A 364 15.75 20.58 -8.63
N ILE A 365 15.30 19.33 -8.35
CA ILE A 365 16.16 18.16 -8.19
C ILE A 365 16.94 17.88 -9.48
N ALA A 366 16.28 17.88 -10.63
CA ALA A 366 16.95 17.66 -11.90
C ALA A 366 17.98 18.77 -12.22
N CYS A 367 17.62 20.02 -11.94
CA CYS A 367 18.50 21.15 -12.18
C CYS A 367 19.69 21.23 -11.20
N SER A 368 19.60 20.63 -10.01
CA SER A 368 20.66 20.70 -8.98
C SER A 368 21.99 20.06 -9.39
N VAL A 369 22.01 19.26 -10.42
CA VAL A 369 23.21 18.60 -10.96
C VAL A 369 23.70 19.18 -12.28
N LEU A 370 23.01 20.20 -12.81
CA LEU A 370 23.42 20.85 -14.03
C LEU A 370 24.67 21.72 -13.81
N PRO A 371 25.59 21.81 -14.80
CA PRO A 371 26.82 22.61 -14.67
C PRO A 371 26.58 24.09 -14.47
N SER A 372 25.47 24.61 -14.96
CA SER A 372 25.06 26.00 -14.87
C SER A 372 23.80 26.10 -14.01
N ASN A 373 23.77 27.15 -13.16
CA ASN A 373 22.62 27.44 -12.31
C ASN A 373 21.48 28.12 -13.13
N VAL A 374 20.98 27.40 -14.14
CA VAL A 374 19.96 27.89 -15.09
C VAL A 374 18.58 27.38 -14.69
N CYS A 375 17.60 28.26 -14.80
CA CYS A 375 16.20 27.94 -14.52
C CYS A 375 15.32 28.33 -15.73
N ASP A 376 14.31 27.52 -16.02
CA ASP A 376 13.25 27.86 -16.96
C ASP A 376 12.37 28.96 -16.35
N SER A 377 12.42 30.17 -16.93
CA SER A 377 11.66 31.35 -16.43
C SER A 377 10.15 31.09 -16.37
N ASN A 378 9.65 30.17 -17.17
CA ASN A 378 8.22 29.85 -17.26
C ASN A 378 7.82 28.60 -16.49
N ILE A 379 8.72 28.00 -15.70
CA ILE A 379 8.45 26.70 -15.06
C ILE A 379 7.19 26.71 -14.20
N ASN A 380 6.93 27.79 -13.47
CA ASN A 380 5.74 27.90 -12.62
C ASN A 380 4.41 27.85 -13.41
N ASN A 381 4.45 28.19 -14.70
CA ASN A 381 3.29 28.20 -15.60
C ASN A 381 3.11 26.89 -16.38
N HIS A 382 4.04 25.95 -16.24
CA HIS A 382 3.90 24.64 -16.86
C HIS A 382 2.76 23.86 -16.24
N MET A 383 2.05 23.11 -17.04
CA MET A 383 1.05 22.16 -16.56
C MET A 383 1.65 20.75 -16.57
N PRO A 384 1.78 20.12 -15.40
CA PRO A 384 2.31 18.76 -15.33
C PRO A 384 1.32 17.76 -15.91
N TYR A 385 1.83 16.64 -16.42
CA TYR A 385 0.98 15.50 -16.71
C TYR A 385 0.53 14.85 -15.41
N GLU A 386 -0.78 14.64 -15.27
CA GLU A 386 -1.32 13.86 -14.17
C GLU A 386 -1.26 12.38 -14.49
N LEU A 387 -0.62 11.64 -13.58
CA LEU A 387 -0.56 10.18 -13.63
C LEU A 387 -1.24 9.59 -12.42
N LYS A 388 -1.91 8.47 -12.63
CA LYS A 388 -2.53 7.72 -11.56
C LYS A 388 -2.14 6.26 -11.60
N GLN A 389 -1.84 5.70 -10.42
CA GLN A 389 -1.52 4.29 -10.30
C GLN A 389 -2.78 3.48 -10.04
N PHE A 390 -3.01 2.51 -10.89
CA PHE A 390 -4.07 1.52 -10.77
C PHE A 390 -3.53 0.14 -10.44
N ARG A 391 -4.36 -0.70 -9.86
CA ARG A 391 -4.02 -2.08 -9.59
C ARG A 391 -4.09 -2.89 -10.89
N ARG A 392 -2.99 -3.55 -11.28
CA ARG A 392 -2.92 -4.33 -12.53
C ARG A 392 -3.75 -5.61 -12.52
N HIS A 393 -3.95 -6.20 -11.36
CA HIS A 393 -4.66 -7.47 -11.21
C HIS A 393 -5.69 -7.35 -10.11
N ASP A 394 -6.89 -7.80 -10.41
CA ASP A 394 -7.89 -7.99 -9.37
C ASP A 394 -7.56 -9.27 -8.59
N ARG A 395 -7.24 -9.12 -7.32
CA ARG A 395 -7.42 -10.24 -6.41
C ARG A 395 -8.92 -10.32 -6.17
N ARG A 396 -9.53 -11.45 -6.51
CA ARG A 396 -10.91 -11.77 -6.17
C ARG A 396 -11.15 -11.43 -4.69
N VAL A 397 -11.63 -10.23 -4.43
CA VAL A 397 -12.04 -9.80 -3.10
C VAL A 397 -13.43 -10.37 -2.96
N LEU A 398 -13.53 -11.46 -2.22
CA LEU A 398 -14.80 -11.93 -1.71
C LEU A 398 -15.38 -10.80 -0.87
N ASN A 399 -16.36 -10.10 -1.39
CA ASN A 399 -17.09 -9.06 -0.70
C ASN A 399 -18.01 -9.74 0.32
N ASN A 400 -17.41 -10.20 1.44
CA ASN A 400 -18.14 -10.86 2.53
C ASN A 400 -19.01 -9.88 3.36
N GLU A 401 -18.88 -8.59 3.13
CA GLU A 401 -19.65 -7.58 3.88
C GLU A 401 -21.14 -7.58 3.49
N ASN A 402 -21.47 -8.09 2.31
CA ASN A 402 -22.84 -8.12 1.80
C ASN A 402 -23.38 -9.53 1.56
N MET A 403 -22.85 -10.55 2.20
CA MET A 403 -23.50 -11.86 2.20
C MET A 403 -24.79 -11.78 3.03
N ASN A 404 -25.84 -11.26 2.40
CA ASN A 404 -27.19 -11.48 2.87
C ASN A 404 -27.40 -12.99 2.79
N ARG A 405 -27.31 -13.68 3.93
CA ARG A 405 -27.73 -15.07 3.97
C ARG A 405 -29.23 -15.09 3.80
N VAL A 406 -29.68 -15.60 2.65
CA VAL A 406 -31.10 -15.86 2.40
C VAL A 406 -31.40 -17.23 2.97
N TYR A 407 -32.36 -17.27 3.85
CA TYR A 407 -32.88 -18.50 4.43
C TYR A 407 -34.12 -18.92 3.64
N THR A 408 -34.14 -20.16 3.19
CA THR A 408 -35.24 -20.70 2.41
C THR A 408 -35.94 -21.78 3.20
N LEU A 409 -37.28 -21.78 3.13
CA LEU A 409 -38.14 -22.85 3.56
C LEU A 409 -38.87 -23.36 2.33
N ASN A 410 -38.86 -24.66 2.09
CA ASN A 410 -39.47 -25.27 0.88
C ASN A 410 -39.06 -24.55 -0.42
N ASN A 411 -37.77 -24.26 -0.55
CA ASN A 411 -37.14 -23.53 -1.65
C ASN A 411 -37.64 -22.06 -1.88
N LYS A 412 -38.53 -21.56 -1.05
CA LYS A 412 -38.91 -20.13 -1.07
C LYS A 412 -38.05 -19.33 -0.09
N ALA A 413 -37.63 -18.15 -0.46
CA ALA A 413 -36.86 -17.24 0.40
C ALA A 413 -37.82 -16.67 1.47
N VAL A 414 -37.58 -16.95 2.75
CA VAL A 414 -38.44 -16.52 3.87
C VAL A 414 -37.76 -15.56 4.83
N ALA A 415 -36.46 -15.65 5.01
CA ALA A 415 -35.74 -14.78 5.93
C ALA A 415 -34.34 -14.38 5.45
N ILE A 416 -33.86 -13.22 5.92
CA ILE A 416 -32.53 -12.69 5.64
C ILE A 416 -31.81 -12.27 6.94
N ASN A 417 -30.48 -12.25 6.89
CA ASN A 417 -29.64 -11.97 8.07
C ASN A 417 -29.53 -10.45 8.39
N ARG A 418 -30.41 -9.59 7.87
CA ARG A 418 -30.41 -8.14 8.10
C ARG A 418 -31.74 -7.68 8.71
N HIS A 419 -31.68 -6.63 9.55
CA HIS A 419 -32.83 -6.01 10.16
C HIS A 419 -33.83 -5.37 9.16
N LYS A 420 -33.41 -5.06 7.96
CA LYS A 420 -34.28 -4.53 6.90
C LYS A 420 -34.21 -5.46 5.68
N ALA A 421 -35.29 -6.14 5.41
CA ALA A 421 -35.49 -6.84 4.14
C ALA A 421 -35.65 -5.82 3.02
N LYS A 422 -34.98 -6.03 1.88
CA LYS A 422 -35.17 -5.17 0.70
C LYS A 422 -36.48 -5.50 -0.04
N ASP A 423 -36.92 -6.74 0.10
CA ASP A 423 -38.14 -7.21 -0.53
C ASP A 423 -39.24 -7.39 0.55
N GLN A 424 -40.44 -6.97 0.25
CA GLN A 424 -41.60 -7.09 1.14
C GLN A 424 -41.98 -8.56 1.47
N LYS A 425 -41.38 -9.54 0.74
CA LYS A 425 -41.66 -10.99 0.90
C LYS A 425 -40.72 -11.71 1.88
N THR A 426 -39.64 -11.05 2.32
CA THR A 426 -38.68 -11.65 3.25
C THR A 426 -38.59 -10.83 4.51
N VAL A 427 -38.58 -11.47 5.66
CA VAL A 427 -38.41 -10.84 6.98
C VAL A 427 -36.99 -11.02 7.53
N SER A 428 -36.63 -10.29 8.59
CA SER A 428 -35.38 -10.56 9.28
C SER A 428 -35.39 -11.94 9.93
N LEU A 429 -34.21 -12.59 9.98
CA LEU A 429 -34.11 -13.91 10.62
C LEU A 429 -34.56 -13.90 12.09
N GLU A 430 -34.33 -12.80 12.80
CA GLU A 430 -34.79 -12.66 14.19
C GLU A 430 -36.32 -12.57 14.28
N LYS A 431 -36.96 -11.82 13.38
CA LYS A 431 -38.41 -11.73 13.29
C LYS A 431 -39.01 -13.09 12.92
N PHE A 432 -38.48 -13.77 11.92
CA PHE A 432 -38.92 -15.11 11.50
C PHE A 432 -38.81 -16.13 12.64
N ARG A 433 -37.76 -16.07 13.47
CA ARG A 433 -37.60 -16.98 14.62
C ARG A 433 -38.64 -16.78 15.72
N LYS A 434 -39.10 -15.55 15.87
CA LYS A 434 -40.15 -15.25 16.84
C LYS A 434 -41.54 -15.69 16.36
N GLU A 435 -41.78 -15.54 15.05
CA GLU A 435 -43.12 -15.84 14.47
C GLU A 435 -43.28 -17.32 14.09
N HIS A 436 -42.15 -18.04 13.79
CA HIS A 436 -42.17 -19.42 13.35
C HIS A 436 -41.08 -20.25 14.05
N PRO A 437 -41.18 -20.47 15.39
CA PRO A 437 -40.15 -21.17 16.16
C PRO A 437 -39.90 -22.61 15.64
N ASP A 438 -40.95 -23.33 15.26
CA ASP A 438 -40.87 -24.73 14.82
C ASP A 438 -40.27 -24.92 13.42
N ASP A 439 -40.31 -23.90 12.58
CA ASP A 439 -39.76 -23.94 11.22
C ASP A 439 -38.29 -23.51 11.14
N VAL A 440 -37.73 -22.98 12.21
CA VAL A 440 -36.33 -22.53 12.24
C VAL A 440 -35.35 -23.65 11.96
N CYS A 441 -35.65 -24.88 12.44
CA CYS A 441 -34.81 -26.05 12.18
C CYS A 441 -34.86 -26.52 10.73
N LYS A 442 -35.93 -26.24 10.00
CA LYS A 442 -36.15 -26.61 8.59
C LYS A 442 -35.52 -25.60 7.62
N LEU A 443 -35.03 -24.43 8.10
CA LEU A 443 -34.42 -23.39 7.27
C LEU A 443 -33.14 -23.88 6.60
N LYS A 444 -33.13 -23.86 5.29
CA LYS A 444 -31.90 -24.05 4.47
C LYS A 444 -31.28 -22.68 4.14
N VAL A 445 -29.98 -22.57 4.24
CA VAL A 445 -29.26 -21.37 3.82
C VAL A 445 -28.89 -21.50 2.35
N LYS A 446 -29.44 -20.60 1.54
CA LYS A 446 -29.00 -20.46 0.16
C LYS A 446 -27.67 -19.67 0.22
N GLU A 447 -26.53 -20.37 0.05
CA GLU A 447 -25.26 -19.70 -0.09
C GLU A 447 -25.24 -19.02 -1.44
N HIS A 448 -25.28 -17.68 -1.43
CA HIS A 448 -24.90 -16.94 -2.62
C HIS A 448 -23.40 -17.15 -2.81
N HIS A 449 -23.02 -17.94 -3.77
CA HIS A 449 -21.66 -17.93 -4.27
C HIS A 449 -21.37 -16.49 -4.73
N PRO A 450 -20.29 -15.85 -4.24
CA PRO A 450 -19.95 -14.52 -4.70
C PRO A 450 -19.81 -14.59 -6.21
N THR A 451 -20.65 -13.85 -6.91
CA THR A 451 -20.56 -13.69 -8.36
C THR A 451 -19.20 -13.07 -8.65
N TYR A 452 -18.30 -13.88 -9.17
CA TYR A 452 -17.04 -13.39 -9.68
C TYR A 452 -17.36 -12.48 -10.86
N ARG A 453 -17.28 -11.17 -10.64
CA ARG A 453 -17.36 -10.21 -11.73
C ARG A 453 -16.25 -10.55 -12.70
N ASN A 454 -16.58 -10.90 -13.90
CA ASN A 454 -15.64 -11.14 -14.98
C ASN A 454 -15.11 -9.78 -15.45
N MET A 455 -14.09 -9.27 -14.76
CA MET A 455 -13.60 -7.90 -14.83
C MET A 455 -12.54 -7.71 -15.92
N ASN A 456 -12.38 -8.65 -16.84
CA ASN A 456 -11.29 -8.60 -17.82
C ASN A 456 -11.29 -7.34 -18.69
N ARG A 457 -12.45 -6.71 -18.93
CA ARG A 457 -12.57 -5.46 -19.69
C ARG A 457 -12.95 -4.25 -18.82
N ASN A 458 -13.66 -4.48 -17.72
CA ASN A 458 -14.26 -3.41 -16.89
C ASN A 458 -13.47 -3.16 -15.60
N PHE A 459 -12.18 -3.29 -15.66
CA PHE A 459 -11.29 -3.14 -14.51
C PHE A 459 -10.89 -1.67 -14.33
N PRO A 460 -10.81 -1.13 -13.10
CA PRO A 460 -10.30 0.21 -12.88
C PRO A 460 -8.93 0.40 -13.54
N GLY A 461 -8.74 1.51 -14.24
CA GLY A 461 -7.58 1.78 -15.07
C GLY A 461 -7.71 1.28 -16.52
N SER A 462 -8.84 0.68 -16.90
CA SER A 462 -9.12 0.42 -18.33
C SER A 462 -9.42 1.72 -19.05
N VAL A 463 -8.96 1.81 -20.30
CA VAL A 463 -9.09 2.98 -21.15
C VAL A 463 -10.25 2.79 -22.12
N PHE A 464 -11.12 3.78 -22.20
CA PHE A 464 -12.29 3.79 -23.07
C PHE A 464 -12.33 5.03 -23.95
N LEU A 465 -12.89 4.88 -25.14
CA LEU A 465 -13.22 5.97 -26.02
C LEU A 465 -14.73 6.25 -25.91
N VAL A 466 -15.08 7.51 -25.68
CA VAL A 466 -16.47 8.01 -25.68
C VAL A 466 -16.56 9.17 -26.66
N GLY A 467 -17.23 8.99 -27.76
CA GLY A 467 -17.13 9.91 -28.89
C GLY A 467 -15.70 9.99 -29.41
N LYS A 468 -15.07 11.16 -29.31
CA LYS A 468 -13.67 11.40 -29.71
C LYS A 468 -12.72 11.53 -28.47
N GLN A 469 -13.23 11.38 -27.25
CA GLN A 469 -12.44 11.58 -26.03
C GLN A 469 -12.03 10.26 -25.38
N ILE A 470 -10.82 10.25 -24.85
CA ILE A 470 -10.26 9.10 -24.09
C ILE A 470 -10.55 9.29 -22.62
N HIS A 471 -11.15 8.27 -21.99
CA HIS A 471 -11.47 8.23 -20.58
C HIS A 471 -10.77 7.05 -19.89
N VAL A 472 -10.34 7.27 -18.66
CA VAL A 472 -9.76 6.20 -17.81
C VAL A 472 -10.79 5.84 -16.74
N MET A 473 -11.20 4.59 -16.69
CA MET A 473 -12.18 4.12 -15.71
C MET A 473 -11.59 4.09 -14.30
N GLN A 474 -12.21 4.77 -13.37
CA GLN A 474 -11.87 4.71 -11.94
C GLN A 474 -12.68 3.67 -11.18
N GLY A 475 -13.93 3.47 -11.56
CA GLY A 475 -14.84 2.54 -10.91
C GLY A 475 -16.11 2.29 -11.69
N ILE A 476 -16.95 1.43 -11.15
CA ILE A 476 -18.27 1.09 -11.69
C ILE A 476 -19.32 1.62 -10.73
N ALA A 477 -20.24 2.41 -11.24
CA ALA A 477 -21.47 2.77 -10.56
C ALA A 477 -22.63 1.98 -11.17
N SER A 478 -23.45 1.34 -10.35
CA SER A 478 -24.72 0.78 -10.79
C SER A 478 -25.81 1.84 -10.64
N SER A 479 -26.76 1.91 -11.57
CA SER A 479 -27.98 2.72 -11.37
C SER A 479 -28.73 2.22 -10.12
N LYS A 480 -29.49 3.12 -9.47
CA LYS A 480 -30.33 2.75 -8.32
C LYS A 480 -31.27 1.58 -8.65
N ASP A 481 -31.69 1.49 -9.91
CA ASP A 481 -32.64 0.48 -10.41
C ASP A 481 -31.93 -0.80 -10.93
N GLY A 482 -30.62 -0.90 -10.82
CA GLY A 482 -29.85 -2.10 -11.21
C GLY A 482 -29.80 -2.38 -12.73
N LYS A 483 -30.44 -1.58 -13.55
CA LYS A 483 -30.66 -1.83 -14.98
C LYS A 483 -29.57 -1.26 -15.90
N ALA A 484 -28.83 -0.22 -15.46
CA ALA A 484 -27.77 0.37 -16.26
C ALA A 484 -26.44 0.37 -15.53
N THR A 485 -25.41 -0.13 -16.17
CA THR A 485 -24.03 -0.02 -15.67
C THR A 485 -23.43 1.28 -16.16
N LYS A 486 -22.93 2.10 -15.26
CA LYS A 486 -22.18 3.32 -15.57
C LYS A 486 -20.73 3.14 -15.13
N TYR A 487 -19.81 3.69 -15.88
CA TYR A 487 -18.40 3.79 -15.50
C TYR A 487 -18.12 5.20 -15.00
N ASN A 488 -17.44 5.31 -13.87
CA ASN A 488 -16.90 6.58 -13.42
C ASN A 488 -15.50 6.73 -14.00
N ASP A 489 -15.24 7.84 -14.65
CA ASP A 489 -13.89 8.21 -15.06
C ASP A 489 -13.10 8.84 -13.90
N THR A 490 -11.88 9.26 -14.16
CA THR A 490 -10.99 9.88 -13.16
C THR A 490 -11.48 11.25 -12.70
N SER A 491 -12.32 11.93 -13.48
CA SER A 491 -12.98 13.19 -13.13
C SER A 491 -14.31 13.00 -12.38
N ALA A 492 -14.59 11.76 -11.94
CA ALA A 492 -15.83 11.34 -11.27
C ALA A 492 -17.10 11.44 -12.11
N THR A 493 -16.99 11.67 -13.41
CA THR A 493 -18.12 11.70 -14.34
C THR A 493 -18.64 10.30 -14.60
N ALA A 494 -19.94 10.10 -14.45
CA ALA A 494 -20.59 8.82 -14.66
C ALA A 494 -21.03 8.65 -16.12
N ILE A 495 -20.39 7.76 -16.87
CA ILE A 495 -20.64 7.50 -18.29
C ILE A 495 -21.36 6.16 -18.45
N ALA A 496 -22.42 6.12 -19.25
CA ALA A 496 -23.13 4.88 -19.52
C ALA A 496 -22.23 3.87 -20.24
N ALA A 497 -22.21 2.63 -19.78
CA ALA A 497 -21.33 1.58 -20.32
C ALA A 497 -21.53 1.32 -21.81
N GLY A 498 -22.76 1.46 -22.31
CA GLY A 498 -23.07 1.29 -23.74
C GLY A 498 -22.45 2.35 -24.66
N LYS A 499 -22.08 3.53 -24.12
CA LYS A 499 -21.37 4.59 -24.87
C LYS A 499 -19.83 4.42 -24.85
N CYS A 500 -19.30 3.47 -24.09
CA CYS A 500 -17.88 3.28 -23.86
C CYS A 500 -17.31 2.22 -24.79
N LYS A 501 -16.47 2.62 -25.74
CA LYS A 501 -15.70 1.69 -26.57
C LYS A 501 -14.38 1.36 -25.89
N PHE A 502 -14.14 0.09 -25.60
CA PHE A 502 -12.91 -0.35 -24.96
C PHE A 502 -11.69 -0.15 -25.87
N VAL A 503 -10.64 0.48 -25.36
CA VAL A 503 -9.42 0.77 -26.10
C VAL A 503 -8.26 -0.07 -25.57
N ALA A 504 -7.99 -0.02 -24.27
CA ALA A 504 -6.83 -0.69 -23.69
C ALA A 504 -7.05 -1.16 -22.25
N LYS A 505 -6.32 -2.20 -21.88
CA LYS A 505 -6.26 -2.71 -20.51
C LYS A 505 -5.38 -1.80 -19.64
N ASN A 506 -5.62 -1.87 -18.34
CA ASN A 506 -4.81 -1.23 -17.32
C ASN A 506 -3.34 -1.70 -17.37
N THR A 507 -2.42 -0.77 -17.54
CA THR A 507 -0.95 -0.99 -17.52
C THR A 507 -0.32 -0.69 -16.16
N GLY A 508 -1.10 -0.29 -15.17
CA GLY A 508 -0.66 0.02 -13.81
C GLY A 508 -0.53 1.53 -13.56
N ILE A 509 0.32 2.25 -14.27
CA ILE A 509 0.44 3.71 -14.22
C ILE A 509 -0.10 4.27 -15.53
N LEU A 510 -1.07 5.18 -15.45
CA LEU A 510 -1.72 5.77 -16.61
C LEU A 510 -1.69 7.29 -16.54
N PHE A 511 -1.62 7.93 -17.68
CA PHE A 511 -1.90 9.35 -17.83
C PHE A 511 -3.42 9.54 -17.76
N VAL A 512 -3.90 10.49 -16.95
CA VAL A 512 -5.32 10.75 -16.70
C VAL A 512 -5.71 12.16 -17.11
#